data_373e6adae14b9b31d1c19bd9c1fe253f
#
_entry.id   373e6adae14b9b31d1c19bd9c1fe253f
#
_cell.length_a   1.000
_cell.length_b   1.000
_cell.length_c   1.000
_cell.angle_alpha   90.00
_cell.angle_beta   90.00
_cell.angle_gamma   90.00
#
_symmetry.space_group_name_H-M   'P 1'
#
loop_
_entity.id
_entity.type
_entity.pdbx_description
1 polymer ?
#
loop_
_entity_poly.entity_id
_entity_poly.type
_entity_poly.pdbx_seq_one_letter_code
_entity_poly.pdbx_strand_id
1 'polypeptide(L)'
;RRQRQMCIRDRPTYERNKEAADSENKCVVLCRNTDKICVFTDTGKMHSIKVLDLPFGKFRDKGQPIDNLSNYDSSQENIVYLMNLQAMTGKQIFFGTKNGMCKVVDGSEFDVAKRTIAATKLTEGDMLLTVRVLEGEESLILRSDKEYFLRLEASEIPQKKKGAVGVRGMRLAAREQMQEIYVLPPDGEEVVTVKEKEVALHRLHIGKRDTRGVKK
;
A
#
# COMPACT_ATOMS: atom_id res chain seq x y z
N ARG A 1 7.12 12.56 -16.96
CA ARG A 1 7.02 11.73 -15.73
C ARG A 1 8.33 10.99 -15.56
N ARG A 2 8.97 11.05 -14.36
CA ARG A 2 10.15 10.21 -14.07
C ARG A 2 9.68 8.76 -14.00
N GLN A 3 10.18 7.89 -14.87
CA GLN A 3 9.94 6.45 -14.81
C GLN A 3 10.46 5.90 -13.47
N ARG A 4 9.67 5.05 -12.84
CA ARG A 4 10.09 4.35 -11.64
C ARG A 4 11.03 3.22 -12.04
N GLN A 5 12.20 3.17 -11.41
CA GLN A 5 13.25 2.23 -11.73
C GLN A 5 13.53 1.30 -10.55
N MET A 6 13.88 0.06 -10.85
CA MET A 6 14.27 -0.96 -9.89
C MET A 6 15.65 -1.50 -10.19
N CYS A 7 16.41 -1.78 -9.14
CA CYS A 7 17.68 -2.49 -9.21
C CYS A 7 17.93 -3.25 -7.92
N ILE A 8 18.79 -4.28 -7.97
CA ILE A 8 19.29 -4.98 -6.80
C ILE A 8 20.63 -4.41 -6.40
N ARG A 9 20.86 -4.33 -5.07
CA ARG A 9 22.16 -4.07 -4.46
C ARG A 9 22.45 -5.11 -3.40
N ASP A 10 23.72 -5.46 -3.23
CA ASP A 10 24.10 -6.34 -2.15
C ASP A 10 23.90 -5.65 -0.77
N ARG A 11 23.68 -6.46 0.26
CA ARG A 11 23.44 -5.98 1.61
C ARG A 11 24.60 -5.14 2.17
N PRO A 12 25.88 -5.54 2.02
CA PRO A 12 26.99 -4.71 2.49
C PRO A 12 27.07 -3.34 1.83
N THR A 13 26.75 -3.23 0.53
CA THR A 13 26.70 -1.95 -0.18
C THR A 13 25.55 -1.07 0.31
N TYR A 14 24.39 -1.65 0.58
CA TYR A 14 23.26 -0.94 1.16
C TYR A 14 23.59 -0.44 2.58
N GLU A 15 24.10 -1.30 3.46
CA GLU A 15 24.40 -0.93 4.85
C GLU A 15 25.43 0.22 4.95
N ARG A 16 26.43 0.24 4.06
CA ARG A 16 27.41 1.34 4.00
C ARG A 16 26.83 2.68 3.50
N ASN A 17 25.73 2.63 2.78
CA ASN A 17 25.11 3.83 2.16
C ASN A 17 23.65 4.01 2.60
N LYS A 18 23.29 3.47 3.77
CA LYS A 18 21.89 3.37 4.21
C LYS A 18 21.16 4.70 4.20
N GLU A 19 21.74 5.75 4.79
CA GLU A 19 21.09 7.06 4.86
C GLU A 19 20.82 7.66 3.48
N ALA A 20 21.78 7.56 2.57
CA ALA A 20 21.60 8.04 1.20
C ALA A 20 20.60 7.13 0.43
N ALA A 21 20.64 5.81 0.64
CA ALA A 21 19.68 4.91 0.01
C ALA A 21 18.25 5.18 0.45
N ASP A 22 18.03 5.41 1.73
CA ASP A 22 16.69 5.66 2.30
C ASP A 22 16.16 7.05 1.89
N SER A 23 17.04 8.04 1.71
CA SER A 23 16.65 9.39 1.26
C SER A 23 16.39 9.49 -0.24
N GLU A 24 17.14 8.75 -1.07
CA GLU A 24 17.04 8.82 -2.54
C GLU A 24 15.97 7.88 -3.11
N ASN A 25 15.64 6.78 -2.41
CA ASN A 25 14.70 5.79 -2.89
C ASN A 25 13.34 5.92 -2.20
N LYS A 26 12.27 5.75 -2.97
CA LYS A 26 10.90 5.74 -2.42
C LYS A 26 10.60 4.51 -1.59
N CYS A 27 11.25 3.41 -1.88
CA CYS A 27 11.05 2.13 -1.20
C CYS A 27 12.31 1.30 -1.29
N VAL A 28 12.70 0.71 -0.17
CA VAL A 28 13.78 -0.28 -0.07
C VAL A 28 13.19 -1.56 0.50
N VAL A 29 13.37 -2.67 -0.20
CA VAL A 29 12.83 -3.97 0.18
C VAL A 29 13.95 -4.98 0.31
N LEU A 30 14.05 -5.61 1.47
CA LEU A 30 14.97 -6.73 1.68
C LEU A 30 14.40 -7.99 1.03
N CYS A 31 15.21 -8.67 0.24
CA CYS A 31 14.78 -9.87 -0.48
C CYS A 31 15.96 -10.83 -0.71
N ARG A 32 15.64 -12.09 -0.98
CA ARG A 32 16.57 -13.10 -1.48
C ARG A 32 16.49 -13.16 -3.01
N ASN A 33 17.50 -13.70 -3.66
CA ASN A 33 17.52 -13.86 -5.12
C ASN A 33 16.35 -14.70 -5.65
N THR A 34 15.85 -15.64 -4.83
CA THR A 34 14.73 -16.52 -5.17
C THR A 34 13.35 -15.91 -4.96
N ASP A 35 13.29 -14.73 -4.36
CA ASP A 35 12.04 -14.08 -4.00
C ASP A 35 11.34 -13.46 -5.21
N LYS A 36 10.08 -13.08 -4.98
CA LYS A 36 9.27 -12.30 -5.92
C LYS A 36 8.89 -10.96 -5.28
N ILE A 37 8.93 -9.91 -6.04
CA ILE A 37 8.40 -8.60 -5.64
C ILE A 37 6.99 -8.44 -6.21
N CYS A 38 6.05 -8.11 -5.35
CA CYS A 38 4.67 -7.80 -5.70
C CYS A 38 4.51 -6.28 -5.83
N VAL A 39 4.05 -5.83 -6.98
CA VAL A 39 3.79 -4.42 -7.29
C VAL A 39 2.28 -4.24 -7.44
N PHE A 40 1.65 -3.56 -6.49
CA PHE A 40 0.22 -3.25 -6.51
C PHE A 40 -0.04 -1.91 -7.15
N THR A 41 -1.07 -1.83 -7.99
CA THR A 41 -1.39 -0.63 -8.75
C THR A 41 -2.79 -0.08 -8.41
N ASP A 42 -3.00 1.20 -8.69
CA ASP A 42 -4.26 1.90 -8.47
C ASP A 42 -5.43 1.33 -9.28
N THR A 43 -5.15 0.59 -10.34
CA THR A 43 -6.15 -0.16 -11.13
C THR A 43 -6.58 -1.48 -10.47
N GLY A 44 -6.07 -1.79 -9.28
CA GLY A 44 -6.40 -3.02 -8.55
C GLY A 44 -5.68 -4.27 -9.04
N LYS A 45 -4.61 -4.11 -9.83
CA LYS A 45 -3.76 -5.22 -10.28
C LYS A 45 -2.56 -5.43 -9.35
N MET A 46 -2.00 -6.61 -9.41
CA MET A 46 -0.68 -6.94 -8.88
C MET A 46 0.18 -7.51 -9.99
N HIS A 47 1.36 -6.94 -10.16
CA HIS A 47 2.41 -7.46 -11.04
C HIS A 47 3.49 -8.12 -10.20
N SER A 48 3.92 -9.32 -10.60
CA SER A 48 4.97 -10.09 -9.93
C SER A 48 6.26 -10.02 -10.73
N ILE A 49 7.36 -9.65 -10.09
CA ILE A 49 8.70 -9.56 -10.65
C ILE A 49 9.60 -10.52 -9.88
N LYS A 50 10.29 -11.42 -10.56
CA LYS A 50 11.31 -12.25 -9.92
C LYS A 50 12.54 -11.40 -9.60
N VAL A 51 13.08 -11.54 -8.41
CA VAL A 51 14.29 -10.80 -8.00
C VAL A 51 15.47 -11.11 -8.92
N LEU A 52 15.57 -12.34 -9.43
CA LEU A 52 16.58 -12.74 -10.41
C LEU A 52 16.51 -11.98 -11.74
N ASP A 53 15.35 -11.45 -12.12
CA ASP A 53 15.17 -10.69 -13.37
C ASP A 53 15.58 -9.20 -13.19
N LEU A 54 15.90 -8.78 -11.98
CA LEU A 54 16.29 -7.41 -11.68
C LEU A 54 17.78 -7.17 -12.00
N PRO A 55 18.15 -6.02 -12.56
CA PRO A 55 19.55 -5.70 -12.81
C PRO A 55 20.29 -5.51 -11.49
N PHE A 56 21.45 -6.16 -11.39
CA PHE A 56 22.39 -5.87 -10.31
C PHE A 56 23.16 -4.60 -10.64
N GLY A 57 23.21 -3.66 -9.70
CA GLY A 57 23.86 -2.37 -9.93
C GLY A 57 24.68 -1.88 -8.74
N LYS A 58 25.66 -1.02 -9.02
CA LYS A 58 26.37 -0.24 -8.00
C LYS A 58 25.42 0.78 -7.38
N PHE A 59 25.79 1.35 -6.24
CA PHE A 59 24.92 2.27 -5.48
C PHE A 59 24.38 3.43 -6.34
N ARG A 60 25.18 4.00 -7.21
CA ARG A 60 24.79 5.13 -8.09
C ARG A 60 24.22 4.73 -9.46
N ASP A 61 24.16 3.46 -9.75
CA ASP A 61 23.64 3.01 -11.03
C ASP A 61 22.13 3.24 -11.07
N LYS A 62 21.64 3.65 -12.24
CA LYS A 62 20.22 3.71 -12.53
C LYS A 62 19.70 2.30 -12.71
N GLY A 63 18.56 1.97 -12.11
CA GLY A 63 17.87 0.72 -12.34
C GLY A 63 17.17 0.68 -13.71
N GLN A 64 16.46 -0.41 -13.97
CA GLN A 64 15.58 -0.51 -15.13
C GLN A 64 14.16 -0.05 -14.80
N PRO A 65 13.44 0.56 -15.76
CA PRO A 65 12.02 0.85 -15.61
C PRO A 65 11.22 -0.42 -15.29
N ILE A 66 10.23 -0.30 -14.41
CA ILE A 66 9.38 -1.43 -14.02
C ILE A 66 8.58 -1.95 -15.23
N ASP A 67 8.24 -1.08 -16.18
CA ASP A 67 7.60 -1.43 -17.45
C ASP A 67 8.40 -2.48 -18.25
N ASN A 68 9.72 -2.45 -18.15
CA ASN A 68 10.60 -3.41 -18.85
C ASN A 68 10.76 -4.74 -18.07
N LEU A 69 10.38 -4.78 -16.82
CA LEU A 69 10.56 -5.93 -15.92
C LEU A 69 9.26 -6.71 -15.70
N SER A 70 8.12 -6.12 -16.03
CA SER A 70 6.79 -6.67 -15.78
C SER A 70 5.78 -6.23 -16.84
N ASN A 71 4.53 -6.65 -16.67
CA ASN A 71 3.41 -6.16 -17.49
C ASN A 71 2.81 -4.84 -16.94
N TYR A 72 3.52 -4.16 -16.06
CA TYR A 72 3.14 -2.83 -15.58
C TYR A 72 3.26 -1.82 -16.73
N ASP A 73 2.26 -0.96 -16.86
CA ASP A 73 2.24 0.12 -17.85
C ASP A 73 2.11 1.47 -17.13
N SER A 74 3.21 2.20 -17.05
CA SER A 74 3.26 3.51 -16.39
C SER A 74 2.39 4.58 -17.04
N SER A 75 1.90 4.35 -18.26
CA SER A 75 0.94 5.23 -18.93
C SER A 75 -0.49 5.04 -18.44
N GLN A 76 -0.85 3.85 -17.95
CA GLN A 76 -2.21 3.44 -17.60
C GLN A 76 -2.44 3.33 -16.10
N GLU A 77 -1.40 3.06 -15.32
CA GLU A 77 -1.52 2.74 -13.91
C GLU A 77 -0.41 3.35 -13.06
N ASN A 78 -0.66 3.53 -11.76
CA ASN A 78 0.31 4.03 -10.82
C ASN A 78 0.55 2.99 -9.72
N ILE A 79 1.80 2.90 -9.26
CA ILE A 79 2.15 2.01 -8.15
C ILE A 79 1.62 2.59 -6.84
N VAL A 80 0.85 1.79 -6.13
CA VAL A 80 0.32 2.09 -4.80
C VAL A 80 1.22 1.50 -3.71
N TYR A 81 1.67 0.26 -3.91
CA TYR A 81 2.49 -0.45 -2.94
C TYR A 81 3.41 -1.45 -3.60
N LEU A 82 4.55 -1.69 -2.98
CA LEU A 82 5.56 -2.63 -3.44
C LEU A 82 6.13 -3.39 -2.26
N MET A 83 6.19 -4.72 -2.35
CA MET A 83 6.65 -5.57 -1.25
C MET A 83 7.15 -6.92 -1.73
N ASN A 84 8.02 -7.53 -0.93
CA ASN A 84 8.44 -8.92 -1.08
C ASN A 84 7.26 -9.86 -0.76
N LEU A 85 7.00 -10.83 -1.63
CA LEU A 85 5.95 -11.83 -1.44
C LEU A 85 6.13 -12.61 -0.12
N GLN A 86 7.36 -12.95 0.24
CA GLN A 86 7.64 -13.69 1.49
C GLN A 86 7.22 -12.91 2.74
N ALA A 87 7.34 -11.58 2.72
CA ALA A 87 6.92 -10.74 3.82
C ALA A 87 5.38 -10.62 3.92
N MET A 88 4.64 -11.02 2.89
CA MET A 88 3.18 -11.05 2.87
C MET A 88 2.60 -12.40 3.29
N THR A 89 3.36 -13.48 3.07
CA THR A 89 2.90 -14.85 3.34
C THR A 89 2.59 -15.03 4.82
N GLY A 90 1.40 -15.54 5.13
CA GLY A 90 0.94 -15.74 6.49
C GLY A 90 0.51 -14.47 7.23
N LYS A 91 0.45 -13.33 6.52
CA LYS A 91 -0.04 -12.05 7.06
C LYS A 91 -1.32 -11.60 6.40
N GLN A 92 -2.00 -10.68 7.06
CA GLN A 92 -3.18 -10.01 6.52
C GLN A 92 -2.78 -8.77 5.75
N ILE A 93 -3.35 -8.62 4.55
CA ILE A 93 -3.08 -7.49 3.65
C ILE A 93 -4.32 -6.62 3.57
N PHE A 94 -4.22 -5.41 4.06
CA PHE A 94 -5.28 -4.41 3.99
C PHE A 94 -5.32 -3.75 2.61
N PHE A 95 -6.52 -3.56 2.10
CA PHE A 95 -6.83 -2.82 0.87
C PHE A 95 -7.84 -1.73 1.17
N GLY A 96 -7.55 -0.51 0.76
CA GLY A 96 -8.45 0.62 0.84
C GLY A 96 -8.56 1.36 -0.49
N THR A 97 -9.77 1.77 -0.88
CA THR A 97 -10.06 2.42 -2.16
C THR A 97 -10.48 3.88 -1.99
N LYS A 98 -10.46 4.64 -3.08
CA LYS A 98 -10.91 6.04 -3.09
C LYS A 98 -12.38 6.22 -2.75
N ASN A 99 -13.21 5.24 -3.08
CA ASN A 99 -14.64 5.27 -2.74
C ASN A 99 -14.92 4.76 -1.32
N GLY A 100 -13.88 4.56 -0.49
CA GLY A 100 -14.01 4.18 0.91
C GLY A 100 -14.30 2.71 1.15
N MET A 101 -14.08 1.86 0.14
CA MET A 101 -14.20 0.41 0.30
C MET A 101 -12.92 -0.16 0.91
N CYS A 102 -13.08 -1.02 1.90
CA CYS A 102 -11.98 -1.63 2.64
C CYS A 102 -12.14 -3.15 2.72
N LYS A 103 -11.06 -3.89 2.72
CA LYS A 103 -11.02 -5.31 3.01
C LYS A 103 -9.65 -5.73 3.50
N VAL A 104 -9.59 -6.90 4.10
CA VAL A 104 -8.37 -7.61 4.41
C VAL A 104 -8.32 -8.88 3.57
N VAL A 105 -7.17 -9.24 3.03
CA VAL A 105 -6.93 -10.44 2.22
C VAL A 105 -5.77 -11.21 2.84
N ASP A 106 -5.86 -12.54 2.86
CA ASP A 106 -4.74 -13.39 3.25
C ASP A 106 -3.60 -13.24 2.23
N GLY A 107 -2.42 -12.91 2.71
CA GLY A 107 -1.25 -12.69 1.86
C GLY A 107 -0.84 -13.90 1.03
N SER A 108 -1.18 -15.11 1.45
CA SER A 108 -0.95 -16.34 0.69
C SER A 108 -1.71 -16.40 -0.64
N GLU A 109 -2.81 -15.65 -0.77
CA GLU A 109 -3.56 -15.57 -2.03
C GLU A 109 -2.77 -14.91 -3.18
N PHE A 110 -1.67 -14.23 -2.86
CA PHE A 110 -0.82 -13.55 -3.85
C PHE A 110 0.36 -14.40 -4.33
N ASP A 111 0.60 -15.57 -3.71
CA ASP A 111 1.60 -16.52 -4.23
C ASP A 111 1.02 -17.30 -5.42
N VAL A 112 1.19 -16.72 -6.59
CA VAL A 112 0.67 -17.25 -7.84
C VAL A 112 1.76 -17.33 -8.89
N ALA A 113 1.58 -18.23 -9.86
CA ALA A 113 2.50 -18.38 -10.99
C ALA A 113 2.36 -17.27 -12.03
N LYS A 114 1.18 -16.65 -12.13
CA LYS A 114 0.91 -15.59 -13.12
C LYS A 114 1.67 -14.32 -12.81
N ARG A 115 2.24 -13.68 -13.84
CA ARG A 115 2.95 -12.41 -13.69
C ARG A 115 2.05 -11.22 -13.37
N THR A 116 0.78 -11.30 -13.74
CA THR A 116 -0.23 -10.25 -13.48
C THR A 116 -1.53 -10.88 -13.08
N ILE A 117 -2.11 -10.38 -12.00
CA ILE A 117 -3.44 -10.80 -11.52
C ILE A 117 -4.26 -9.59 -11.07
N ALA A 118 -5.57 -9.76 -10.97
CA ALA A 118 -6.41 -8.85 -10.20
C ALA A 118 -6.16 -9.08 -8.70
N ALA A 119 -5.66 -8.07 -8.01
CA ALA A 119 -5.42 -8.10 -6.56
C ALA A 119 -6.68 -7.73 -5.78
N THR A 120 -7.53 -6.92 -6.38
CA THR A 120 -8.84 -6.57 -5.83
C THR A 120 -9.83 -6.30 -6.96
N LYS A 121 -11.12 -6.54 -6.68
CA LYS A 121 -12.20 -6.08 -7.54
C LYS A 121 -12.56 -4.65 -7.12
N LEU A 122 -12.51 -3.73 -8.06
CA LEU A 122 -12.94 -2.34 -7.89
C LEU A 122 -14.37 -2.17 -8.43
N THR A 123 -15.13 -1.25 -7.84
CA THR A 123 -16.39 -0.78 -8.42
C THR A 123 -16.09 0.20 -9.55
N GLU A 124 -17.09 0.47 -10.40
CA GLU A 124 -16.93 1.39 -11.52
C GLU A 124 -16.47 2.78 -11.03
N GLY A 125 -15.44 3.31 -11.66
CA GLY A 125 -14.85 4.62 -11.31
C GLY A 125 -14.06 4.66 -10.02
N ASP A 126 -13.88 3.53 -9.32
CA ASP A 126 -13.07 3.44 -8.11
C ASP A 126 -11.59 3.15 -8.42
N MET A 127 -10.72 3.50 -7.49
CA MET A 127 -9.29 3.26 -7.60
C MET A 127 -8.75 2.74 -6.26
N LEU A 128 -7.78 1.84 -6.33
CA LEU A 128 -7.04 1.42 -5.14
C LEU A 128 -6.18 2.57 -4.64
N LEU A 129 -6.34 2.93 -3.38
CA LEU A 129 -5.63 4.03 -2.74
C LEU A 129 -4.47 3.54 -1.87
N THR A 130 -4.70 2.44 -1.15
CA THR A 130 -3.76 1.95 -0.14
C THR A 130 -3.75 0.43 -0.12
N VAL A 131 -2.54 -0.13 -0.04
CA VAL A 131 -2.27 -1.52 0.34
C VAL A 131 -1.25 -1.50 1.47
N ARG A 132 -1.50 -2.24 2.55
CA ARG A 132 -0.57 -2.36 3.69
C ARG A 132 -0.62 -3.77 4.27
N VAL A 133 0.49 -4.23 4.77
CA VAL A 133 0.53 -5.43 5.62
C VAL A 133 0.08 -5.03 7.01
N LEU A 134 -0.76 -5.86 7.63
CA LEU A 134 -1.16 -5.72 9.03
C LEU A 134 -0.38 -6.72 9.88
N GLU A 135 0.05 -6.27 11.04
CA GLU A 135 0.71 -7.11 12.06
C GLU A 135 -0.30 -7.65 13.10
N GLY A 136 -1.50 -7.04 13.20
CA GLY A 136 -2.63 -7.56 13.98
C GLY A 136 -3.40 -6.56 14.85
N GLU A 137 -2.73 -5.64 15.50
CA GLU A 137 -3.35 -4.74 16.49
C GLU A 137 -3.33 -3.25 16.08
N GLU A 138 -3.26 -2.99 14.78
CA GLU A 138 -3.23 -1.62 14.28
C GLU A 138 -4.60 -0.96 14.29
N SER A 139 -4.59 0.36 14.39
CA SER A 139 -5.72 1.21 14.04
C SER A 139 -5.60 1.69 12.59
N LEU A 140 -6.72 1.74 11.90
CA LEU A 140 -6.84 2.36 10.59
C LEU A 140 -7.42 3.75 10.76
N ILE A 141 -6.78 4.76 10.17
CA ILE A 141 -7.30 6.11 10.13
C ILE A 141 -7.63 6.47 8.69
N LEU A 142 -8.92 6.62 8.40
CA LEU A 142 -9.44 6.96 7.10
C LEU A 142 -9.68 8.46 7.05
N ARG A 143 -9.03 9.14 6.10
CA ARG A 143 -9.16 10.59 5.88
C ARG A 143 -9.83 10.86 4.55
N SER A 144 -10.91 11.64 4.54
CA SER A 144 -11.55 12.09 3.31
C SER A 144 -10.97 13.42 2.81
N ASP A 145 -11.22 13.75 1.54
CA ASP A 145 -10.88 15.02 0.90
C ASP A 145 -11.63 16.23 1.49
N LYS A 146 -12.65 15.97 2.32
CA LYS A 146 -13.39 16.98 3.09
C LYS A 146 -12.94 17.10 4.55
N GLU A 147 -11.76 16.53 4.87
CA GLU A 147 -11.13 16.56 6.18
C GLU A 147 -11.94 15.87 7.28
N TYR A 148 -12.70 14.83 6.95
CA TYR A 148 -13.27 13.92 7.93
C TYR A 148 -12.27 12.82 8.23
N PHE A 149 -12.11 12.52 9.51
CA PHE A 149 -11.23 11.48 10.02
C PHE A 149 -12.04 10.44 10.76
N LEU A 150 -11.85 9.19 10.41
CA LEU A 150 -12.43 8.05 11.11
C LEU A 150 -11.30 7.11 11.54
N ARG A 151 -11.10 6.96 12.84
CA ARG A 151 -10.22 5.93 13.40
C ARG A 151 -11.05 4.70 13.75
N LEU A 152 -10.59 3.53 13.34
CA LEU A 152 -11.22 2.25 13.69
C LEU A 152 -10.14 1.18 13.89
N GLU A 153 -10.49 0.13 14.62
CA GLU A 153 -9.65 -1.05 14.76
C GLU A 153 -9.53 -1.78 13.43
N ALA A 154 -8.35 -2.28 13.08
CA ALA A 154 -8.15 -3.05 11.85
C ALA A 154 -9.04 -4.31 11.83
N SER A 155 -9.34 -4.89 12.99
CA SER A 155 -10.24 -6.04 13.17
C SER A 155 -11.70 -5.79 12.74
N GLU A 156 -12.13 -4.52 12.66
CA GLU A 156 -13.45 -4.14 12.12
C GLU A 156 -13.58 -4.42 10.60
N ILE A 157 -12.45 -4.57 9.90
CA ILE A 157 -12.44 -4.83 8.47
C ILE A 157 -12.41 -6.34 8.21
N PRO A 158 -13.45 -6.90 7.59
CA PRO A 158 -13.55 -8.34 7.39
C PRO A 158 -12.54 -8.85 6.37
N GLN A 159 -12.04 -10.05 6.62
CA GLN A 159 -11.26 -10.79 5.63
C GLN A 159 -12.14 -11.23 4.47
N LYS A 160 -11.68 -11.00 3.26
CA LYS A 160 -12.33 -11.34 1.99
C LYS A 160 -11.32 -11.94 1.02
N LYS A 161 -11.80 -12.64 0.00
CA LYS A 161 -10.96 -13.10 -1.10
C LYS A 161 -10.46 -11.93 -1.96
N LYS A 162 -9.29 -12.09 -2.58
CA LYS A 162 -8.72 -11.07 -3.48
C LYS A 162 -9.70 -10.60 -4.56
N GLY A 163 -10.49 -11.49 -5.15
CA GLY A 163 -11.49 -11.18 -6.17
C GLY A 163 -12.78 -10.54 -5.67
N ALA A 164 -12.94 -10.31 -4.37
CA ALA A 164 -14.13 -9.67 -3.81
C ALA A 164 -13.98 -8.15 -3.77
N VAL A 165 -15.11 -7.45 -3.86
CA VAL A 165 -15.21 -6.04 -3.45
C VAL A 165 -15.17 -6.00 -1.93
N GLY A 166 -14.57 -4.97 -1.34
CA GLY A 166 -14.53 -4.77 0.10
C GLY A 166 -15.90 -4.43 0.71
N VAL A 167 -15.85 -4.01 1.96
CA VAL A 167 -16.98 -3.40 2.68
C VAL A 167 -16.73 -1.91 2.81
N ARG A 168 -17.79 -1.13 3.06
CA ARG A 168 -17.62 0.30 3.32
C ARG A 168 -16.86 0.50 4.64
N GLY A 169 -15.70 1.14 4.57
CA GLY A 169 -14.91 1.52 5.73
C GLY A 169 -15.43 2.82 6.33
N MET A 170 -15.54 3.86 5.51
CA MET A 170 -16.04 5.18 5.89
C MET A 170 -17.25 5.57 5.03
N ARG A 171 -18.23 6.25 5.64
CA ARG A 171 -19.36 6.82 4.91
C ARG A 171 -18.96 8.16 4.31
N LEU A 172 -18.87 8.21 3.00
CA LEU A 172 -18.56 9.41 2.24
C LEU A 172 -19.85 10.07 1.75
N ALA A 173 -19.85 11.41 1.69
CA ALA A 173 -20.93 12.16 1.06
C ALA A 173 -20.84 12.12 -0.48
N ALA A 174 -21.82 12.67 -1.16
CA ALA A 174 -21.79 12.80 -2.61
C ALA A 174 -20.54 13.60 -3.04
N ARG A 175 -19.80 13.07 -4.03
CA ARG A 175 -18.55 13.65 -4.57
C ARG A 175 -17.42 13.78 -3.54
N GLU A 176 -17.49 13.08 -2.41
CA GLU A 176 -16.42 12.97 -1.43
C GLU A 176 -15.63 11.69 -1.70
N GLN A 177 -14.32 11.76 -1.58
CA GLN A 177 -13.43 10.61 -1.77
C GLN A 177 -12.48 10.48 -0.60
N MET A 178 -11.96 9.27 -0.42
CA MET A 178 -10.83 9.04 0.46
C MET A 178 -9.59 9.73 -0.11
N GLN A 179 -8.93 10.51 0.72
CA GLN A 179 -7.67 11.16 0.38
C GLN A 179 -6.48 10.32 0.81
N GLU A 180 -6.56 9.76 2.01
CA GLU A 180 -5.45 9.03 2.61
C GLU A 180 -5.94 8.02 3.64
N ILE A 181 -5.19 6.94 3.82
CA ILE A 181 -5.44 5.93 4.85
C ILE A 181 -4.11 5.66 5.55
N TYR A 182 -4.08 5.86 6.86
CA TYR A 182 -2.95 5.55 7.70
C TYR A 182 -3.18 4.23 8.43
N VAL A 183 -2.11 3.47 8.59
CA VAL A 183 -2.10 2.27 9.44
C VAL A 183 -1.19 2.57 10.61
N LEU A 184 -1.77 2.68 11.78
CA LEU A 184 -1.11 3.11 12.99
C LEU A 184 -0.89 1.90 13.92
N PRO A 185 0.36 1.54 14.25
CA PRO A 185 0.62 0.52 15.25
C PRO A 185 0.08 0.93 16.63
N PRO A 186 -0.11 0.00 17.59
CA PRO A 186 -0.68 0.29 18.90
C PRO A 186 -0.05 1.47 19.63
N ASP A 187 1.28 1.56 19.58
CA ASP A 187 2.08 2.62 20.23
C ASP A 187 2.47 3.75 19.26
N GLY A 188 1.84 3.80 18.09
CA GLY A 188 2.16 4.80 17.06
C GLY A 188 1.64 6.19 17.42
N GLU A 189 2.51 7.18 17.41
CA GLU A 189 2.20 8.58 17.62
C GLU A 189 2.43 9.38 16.33
N GLU A 190 1.48 9.28 15.41
CA GLU A 190 1.54 10.01 14.15
C GLU A 190 0.73 11.30 14.22
N VAL A 191 1.31 12.39 13.73
CA VAL A 191 0.70 13.71 13.65
C VAL A 191 0.71 14.16 12.19
N VAL A 192 -0.43 14.61 11.71
CA VAL A 192 -0.57 15.14 10.35
C VAL A 192 -1.04 16.59 10.40
N THR A 193 -0.55 17.40 9.46
CA THR A 193 -0.97 18.80 9.35
C THR A 193 -2.15 18.91 8.39
N VAL A 194 -3.22 19.54 8.85
CA VAL A 194 -4.44 19.82 8.08
C VAL A 194 -4.77 21.30 8.22
N LYS A 195 -4.71 22.04 7.11
CA LYS A 195 -5.00 23.49 7.10
C LYS A 195 -4.29 24.24 8.24
N GLU A 196 -3.00 24.02 8.35
CA GLU A 196 -2.11 24.63 9.37
C GLU A 196 -2.36 24.16 10.82
N LYS A 197 -3.26 23.18 11.04
CA LYS A 197 -3.50 22.57 12.34
C LYS A 197 -2.91 21.17 12.42
N GLU A 198 -2.31 20.87 13.53
CA GLU A 198 -1.83 19.51 13.81
C GLU A 198 -2.98 18.62 14.31
N VAL A 199 -3.08 17.44 13.72
CA VAL A 199 -4.03 16.40 14.11
C VAL A 199 -3.23 15.19 14.55
N ALA A 200 -3.22 14.91 15.85
CA ALA A 200 -2.62 13.70 16.41
C ALA A 200 -3.55 12.52 16.15
N LEU A 201 -3.15 11.62 15.26
CA LEU A 201 -3.98 10.51 14.79
C LEU A 201 -4.31 9.52 15.90
N HIS A 202 -3.37 9.28 16.81
CA HIS A 202 -3.53 8.39 17.96
C HIS A 202 -4.56 8.90 18.99
N ARG A 203 -4.86 10.21 19.00
CA ARG A 203 -5.85 10.83 19.90
C ARG A 203 -7.26 10.90 19.30
N LEU A 204 -7.45 10.44 18.06
CA LEU A 204 -8.79 10.34 17.50
C LEU A 204 -9.59 9.26 18.23
N HIS A 205 -10.86 9.53 18.51
CA HIS A 205 -11.76 8.54 19.07
C HIS A 205 -11.92 7.36 18.11
N ILE A 206 -11.87 6.15 18.64
CA ILE A 206 -12.13 4.92 17.87
C ILE A 206 -13.64 4.86 17.61
N GLY A 207 -13.99 4.87 16.33
CA GLY A 207 -15.35 4.77 15.85
C GLY A 207 -15.65 3.39 15.26
N LYS A 208 -16.84 3.27 14.71
CA LYS A 208 -17.28 2.06 14.00
C LYS A 208 -17.21 2.24 12.50
N ARG A 209 -16.96 1.14 11.80
CA ARG A 209 -17.01 1.06 10.34
C ARG A 209 -18.35 1.60 9.81
N ASP A 210 -18.32 2.16 8.59
CA ASP A 210 -19.49 2.75 7.90
C ASP A 210 -20.09 3.96 8.63
N THR A 211 -19.26 4.67 9.41
CA THR A 211 -19.62 6.00 9.95
C THR A 211 -18.84 7.08 9.22
N ARG A 212 -19.24 8.35 9.42
CA ARG A 212 -18.60 9.47 8.73
C ARG A 212 -17.29 9.93 9.39
N GLY A 213 -17.13 9.65 10.67
CA GLY A 213 -16.00 10.18 11.44
C GLY A 213 -16.20 11.64 11.87
N VAL A 214 -15.09 12.30 12.25
CA VAL A 214 -15.06 13.65 12.81
C VAL A 214 -14.33 14.59 11.86
N LYS A 215 -14.87 15.78 11.64
CA LYS A 215 -14.23 16.83 10.86
C LYS A 215 -13.13 17.52 11.68
N LYS A 216 -11.97 17.74 11.06
CA LYS A 216 -10.84 18.46 11.64
C LYS A 216 -10.49 19.73 10.87
#